data_3ef3d39cadeb0c61a55aee5db15b8c3b
#
_entry.id   3ef3d39cadeb0c61a55aee5db15b8c3b
#
_cell.length_a   1.000
_cell.length_b   1.000
_cell.length_c   1.000
_cell.angle_alpha   90.00
_cell.angle_beta   90.00
_cell.angle_gamma   90.00
#
_symmetry.space_group_name_H-M   'P 1'
#
loop_
_entity.id
_entity.type
_entity.pdbx_description
1 polymer ?
#
loop_
_entity_poly.entity_id
_entity_poly.type
_entity_poly.pdbx_seq_one_letter_code
_entity_poly.pdbx_strand_id
1 'polypeptide(L)'
;MKPRQVVSDMDSYVPGRSQDEIAEEFGLKKEDIIKLGSNENPWGPSPKAVEAIKNELNSINRYPESQLKELAHLAADYSDVKDSQVIIGGDGADEIIDVLAKTFIEPGDEFIVPLPSYMYYEYLLKQYGASPVYARWDLEKNALDVDSIFEKITPKTKMIFLCSPNNPTGTLIDKEDLVKIASSNPDVLIVIDEAYFEYSEVTNKDLINEYDNI
;
A
#
# COMPACT_ATOMS: atom_id res chain seq x y z
N MET A 1 24.38 -17.97 13.50
CA MET A 1 23.37 -18.21 12.44
C MET A 1 23.44 -17.04 11.48
N LYS A 2 23.37 -17.27 10.17
CA LYS A 2 23.35 -16.17 9.18
C LYS A 2 21.91 -15.95 8.70
N PRO A 3 21.47 -14.72 8.45
CA PRO A 3 20.18 -14.44 7.81
C PRO A 3 20.17 -14.97 6.36
N ARG A 4 18.98 -14.96 5.75
CA ARG A 4 18.87 -15.25 4.30
C ARG A 4 19.67 -14.22 3.51
N GLN A 5 20.30 -14.64 2.40
CA GLN A 5 21.14 -13.75 1.60
C GLN A 5 20.37 -12.51 1.13
N VAL A 6 19.18 -12.68 0.63
CA VAL A 6 18.32 -11.58 0.18
C VAL A 6 18.11 -10.52 1.26
N VAL A 7 17.96 -10.92 2.53
CA VAL A 7 17.79 -9.99 3.66
C VAL A 7 19.12 -9.30 4.00
N SER A 8 20.24 -10.01 3.85
CA SER A 8 21.57 -9.42 4.09
C SER A 8 21.95 -8.38 3.04
N ASP A 9 21.42 -8.49 1.83
CA ASP A 9 21.71 -7.62 0.70
C ASP A 9 20.76 -6.39 0.63
N MET A 10 19.75 -6.35 1.49
CA MET A 10 18.81 -5.23 1.55
C MET A 10 19.41 -4.06 2.35
N ASP A 11 19.15 -2.86 1.87
CA ASP A 11 19.34 -1.66 2.66
C ASP A 11 18.36 -1.62 3.83
N SER A 12 18.78 -1.03 4.95
CA SER A 12 17.90 -0.84 6.09
C SER A 12 16.81 0.18 5.75
N TYR A 13 15.57 -0.15 6.09
CA TYR A 13 14.49 0.83 6.01
C TYR A 13 14.79 2.02 6.95
N VAL A 14 14.71 3.22 6.43
CA VAL A 14 14.89 4.45 7.20
C VAL A 14 13.52 5.10 7.39
N PRO A 15 12.90 4.95 8.57
CA PRO A 15 11.62 5.59 8.86
C PRO A 15 11.76 7.11 8.92
N GLY A 16 10.65 7.82 8.79
CA GLY A 16 10.60 9.25 9.06
C GLY A 16 10.98 9.54 10.52
N ARG A 17 11.74 10.61 10.74
CA ARG A 17 12.23 10.99 12.08
C ARG A 17 11.07 11.45 12.97
N SER A 18 11.15 11.10 14.25
CA SER A 18 10.19 11.56 15.26
C SER A 18 10.42 13.03 15.62
N GLN A 19 9.39 13.69 16.18
CA GLN A 19 9.56 15.04 16.71
C GLN A 19 10.56 15.08 17.88
N ASP A 20 10.65 14.00 18.67
CA ASP A 20 11.59 13.90 19.79
C ASP A 20 13.04 13.88 19.30
N GLU A 21 13.35 13.09 18.26
CA GLU A 21 14.70 13.06 17.64
C GLU A 21 15.09 14.41 17.04
N ILE A 22 14.16 15.09 16.38
CA ILE A 22 14.42 16.43 15.82
C ILE A 22 14.61 17.47 16.94
N ALA A 23 13.78 17.41 17.99
CA ALA A 23 13.90 18.30 19.13
C ALA A 23 15.27 18.17 19.81
N GLU A 24 15.73 16.94 20.03
CA GLU A 24 17.03 16.66 20.63
C GLU A 24 18.19 17.15 19.76
N GLU A 25 18.18 16.85 18.46
CA GLU A 25 19.27 17.22 17.55
C GLU A 25 19.44 18.73 17.38
N PHE A 26 18.32 19.46 17.28
CA PHE A 26 18.33 20.89 17.00
C PHE A 26 18.14 21.77 18.23
N GLY A 27 18.00 21.19 19.43
CA GLY A 27 17.77 21.91 20.66
C GLY A 27 16.45 22.68 20.71
N LEU A 28 15.43 22.15 20.02
CA LEU A 28 14.10 22.76 19.94
C LEU A 28 13.17 22.14 20.99
N LYS A 29 12.05 22.82 21.24
CA LYS A 29 10.96 22.19 21.98
C LYS A 29 10.07 21.40 21.02
N LYS A 30 9.57 20.24 21.46
CA LYS A 30 8.71 19.37 20.67
C LYS A 30 7.45 20.09 20.16
N GLU A 31 6.87 20.94 20.99
CA GLU A 31 5.67 21.74 20.66
C GLU A 31 5.91 22.79 19.57
N ASP A 32 7.18 23.17 19.32
CA ASP A 32 7.54 24.15 18.29
C ASP A 32 7.80 23.47 16.91
N ILE A 33 7.74 22.12 16.85
CA ILE A 33 8.02 21.36 15.63
C ILE A 33 6.72 21.04 14.92
N ILE A 34 6.58 21.54 13.69
CA ILE A 34 5.49 21.19 12.77
C ILE A 34 5.94 20.00 11.92
N LYS A 35 5.41 18.80 12.20
CA LYS A 35 5.69 17.60 11.41
C LYS A 35 4.71 17.51 10.24
N LEU A 36 5.22 17.61 9.00
CA LEU A 36 4.45 17.45 7.77
C LEU A 36 4.80 16.16 7.00
N GLY A 37 5.67 15.33 7.58
CA GLY A 37 6.06 14.03 7.03
C GLY A 37 5.17 12.89 7.54
N SER A 38 5.31 11.73 6.89
CA SER A 38 4.61 10.47 7.24
C SER A 38 3.09 10.49 7.06
N ASN A 39 2.51 11.53 6.47
CA ASN A 39 1.07 11.69 6.21
C ASN A 39 0.17 11.43 7.44
N GLU A 40 0.68 11.75 8.64
CA GLU A 40 -0.04 11.58 9.90
C GLU A 40 -1.11 12.68 10.09
N ASN A 41 -2.26 12.29 10.65
CA ASN A 41 -3.31 13.25 11.01
C ASN A 41 -2.91 14.07 12.25
N PRO A 42 -2.66 15.38 12.13
CA PRO A 42 -2.21 16.21 13.26
C PRO A 42 -3.32 16.52 14.27
N TRP A 43 -4.59 16.30 13.94
CA TRP A 43 -5.73 16.58 14.84
C TRP A 43 -6.06 15.46 15.81
N GLY A 44 -5.29 14.34 15.75
CA GLY A 44 -5.49 13.18 16.60
C GLY A 44 -6.61 12.24 16.16
N PRO A 45 -6.87 11.20 16.95
CA PRO A 45 -7.86 10.18 16.63
C PRO A 45 -9.30 10.65 16.86
N SER A 46 -10.26 10.00 16.20
CA SER A 46 -11.69 10.21 16.48
C SER A 46 -12.02 9.96 17.97
N PRO A 47 -12.72 10.88 18.66
CA PRO A 47 -13.16 10.66 20.03
C PRO A 47 -14.01 9.39 20.20
N LYS A 48 -14.83 9.03 19.21
CA LYS A 48 -15.62 7.79 19.22
C LYS A 48 -14.74 6.55 19.17
N ALA A 49 -13.66 6.57 18.37
CA ALA A 49 -12.69 5.48 18.30
C ALA A 49 -11.95 5.30 19.64
N VAL A 50 -11.53 6.41 20.26
CA VAL A 50 -10.91 6.38 21.59
C VAL A 50 -11.83 5.76 22.65
N GLU A 51 -13.10 6.13 22.64
CA GLU A 51 -14.09 5.59 23.59
C GLU A 51 -14.36 4.09 23.35
N ALA A 52 -14.47 3.66 22.08
CA ALA A 52 -14.64 2.25 21.73
C ALA A 52 -13.42 1.42 22.22
N ILE A 53 -12.21 1.90 21.98
CA ILE A 53 -10.98 1.22 22.46
C ILE A 53 -10.98 1.10 23.99
N LYS A 54 -11.35 2.14 24.73
CA LYS A 54 -11.42 2.09 26.20
C LYS A 54 -12.38 1.03 26.68
N ASN A 55 -13.53 0.87 26.03
CA ASN A 55 -14.54 -0.13 26.39
C ASN A 55 -14.04 -1.54 26.16
N GLU A 56 -13.18 -1.78 25.16
CA GLU A 56 -12.63 -3.09 24.83
C GLU A 56 -11.38 -3.47 25.65
N LEU A 57 -10.80 -2.59 26.44
CA LEU A 57 -9.56 -2.88 27.17
C LEU A 57 -9.63 -4.12 28.08
N ASN A 58 -10.82 -4.50 28.57
CA ASN A 58 -11.00 -5.66 29.42
C ASN A 58 -11.07 -6.99 28.65
N SER A 59 -11.14 -6.98 27.33
CA SER A 59 -11.25 -8.14 26.46
C SER A 59 -9.99 -8.44 25.63
N ILE A 60 -8.99 -7.53 25.64
CA ILE A 60 -7.77 -7.63 24.82
C ILE A 60 -6.91 -8.86 25.11
N ASN A 61 -7.15 -9.56 26.21
CA ASN A 61 -6.47 -10.83 26.57
C ASN A 61 -7.11 -12.05 25.88
N ARG A 62 -8.11 -11.86 25.04
CA ARG A 62 -8.80 -12.94 24.30
C ARG A 62 -8.41 -12.86 22.82
N TYR A 63 -8.41 -14.02 22.16
CA TYR A 63 -8.28 -14.05 20.72
C TYR A 63 -9.46 -13.34 20.05
N PRO A 64 -9.21 -12.55 18.99
CA PRO A 64 -10.30 -11.99 18.18
C PRO A 64 -11.08 -13.11 17.49
N GLU A 65 -12.23 -12.76 16.94
CA GLU A 65 -12.97 -13.66 16.06
C GLU A 65 -12.10 -14.07 14.86
N SER A 66 -12.10 -15.36 14.51
CA SER A 66 -11.14 -15.96 13.57
C SER A 66 -11.18 -15.37 12.15
N GLN A 67 -12.28 -14.76 11.76
CA GLN A 67 -12.46 -14.17 10.42
C GLN A 67 -12.74 -12.67 10.48
N LEU A 68 -12.69 -12.05 11.66
CA LEU A 68 -13.01 -10.63 11.83
C LEU A 68 -14.30 -10.21 11.10
N LYS A 69 -15.34 -11.07 11.17
CA LYS A 69 -16.56 -10.93 10.31
C LYS A 69 -17.24 -9.59 10.43
N GLU A 70 -17.36 -9.08 11.66
CA GLU A 70 -17.97 -7.78 11.90
C GLU A 70 -17.16 -6.67 11.24
N LEU A 71 -15.83 -6.69 11.39
CA LEU A 71 -14.94 -5.71 10.77
C LEU A 71 -14.95 -5.84 9.24
N ALA A 72 -14.92 -7.08 8.71
CA ALA A 72 -15.00 -7.33 7.27
C ALA A 72 -16.32 -6.82 6.68
N HIS A 73 -17.45 -7.04 7.38
CA HIS A 73 -18.75 -6.51 6.98
C HIS A 73 -18.77 -4.99 6.97
N LEU A 74 -18.30 -4.33 8.03
CA LEU A 74 -18.21 -2.87 8.08
C LEU A 74 -17.28 -2.29 7.00
N ALA A 75 -16.18 -2.96 6.70
CA ALA A 75 -15.27 -2.57 5.62
C ALA A 75 -15.92 -2.77 4.24
N ALA A 76 -16.69 -3.83 4.05
CA ALA A 76 -17.45 -4.09 2.84
C ALA A 76 -18.51 -3.01 2.61
N ASP A 77 -19.29 -2.68 3.65
CA ASP A 77 -20.28 -1.59 3.61
C ASP A 77 -19.63 -0.23 3.30
N TYR A 78 -18.50 0.07 3.96
CA TYR A 78 -17.77 1.31 3.73
C TYR A 78 -17.24 1.41 2.29
N SER A 79 -16.73 0.31 1.76
CA SER A 79 -16.18 0.27 0.40
C SER A 79 -17.25 -0.04 -0.67
N ASP A 80 -18.49 -0.32 -0.26
CA ASP A 80 -19.60 -0.73 -1.14
C ASP A 80 -19.23 -1.92 -2.05
N VAL A 81 -18.74 -2.99 -1.41
CA VAL A 81 -18.39 -4.27 -2.02
C VAL A 81 -19.04 -5.42 -1.23
N LYS A 82 -18.84 -6.67 -1.67
CA LYS A 82 -19.36 -7.84 -0.93
C LYS A 82 -18.39 -8.23 0.20
N ASP A 83 -18.90 -8.75 1.32
CA ASP A 83 -18.08 -9.29 2.41
C ASP A 83 -17.05 -10.31 1.93
N SER A 84 -17.41 -11.13 0.93
CA SER A 84 -16.52 -12.13 0.33
C SER A 84 -15.36 -11.54 -0.49
N GLN A 85 -15.37 -10.25 -0.75
CA GLN A 85 -14.34 -9.52 -1.49
C GLN A 85 -13.40 -8.74 -0.55
N VAL A 86 -13.59 -8.89 0.76
CA VAL A 86 -12.79 -8.17 1.77
C VAL A 86 -11.86 -9.11 2.50
N ILE A 87 -10.59 -8.72 2.57
CA ILE A 87 -9.57 -9.32 3.42
C ILE A 87 -9.07 -8.24 4.37
N ILE A 88 -9.07 -8.53 5.66
CA ILE A 88 -8.59 -7.61 6.69
C ILE A 88 -7.17 -7.96 7.07
N GLY A 89 -6.27 -6.98 6.97
CA GLY A 89 -4.92 -7.03 7.53
C GLY A 89 -4.87 -6.33 8.90
N GLY A 90 -4.11 -6.87 9.83
CA GLY A 90 -3.93 -6.29 11.17
C GLY A 90 -3.04 -5.06 11.17
N ASP A 91 -2.20 -4.90 10.13
CA ASP A 91 -1.31 -3.75 9.90
C ASP A 91 -1.66 -3.01 8.60
N GLY A 92 -2.95 -2.88 8.32
CA GLY A 92 -3.47 -2.14 7.16
C GLY A 92 -2.97 -2.68 5.82
N ALA A 93 -2.70 -1.75 4.89
CA ALA A 93 -2.25 -2.08 3.54
C ALA A 93 -0.89 -2.81 3.52
N ASP A 94 0.01 -2.51 4.45
CA ASP A 94 1.34 -3.11 4.48
C ASP A 94 1.28 -4.62 4.73
N GLU A 95 0.39 -5.08 5.62
CA GLU A 95 0.18 -6.53 5.79
C GLU A 95 -0.47 -7.17 4.57
N ILE A 96 -1.40 -6.50 3.92
CA ILE A 96 -2.01 -7.02 2.69
C ILE A 96 -0.97 -7.16 1.58
N ILE A 97 -0.07 -6.19 1.40
CA ILE A 97 1.05 -6.28 0.45
C ILE A 97 1.96 -7.48 0.79
N ASP A 98 2.27 -7.68 2.07
CA ASP A 98 3.06 -8.83 2.53
C ASP A 98 2.35 -10.17 2.26
N VAL A 99 1.03 -10.24 2.49
CA VAL A 99 0.20 -11.42 2.17
C VAL A 99 0.19 -11.69 0.66
N LEU A 100 0.05 -10.66 -0.17
CA LEU A 100 0.13 -10.79 -1.62
C LEU A 100 1.51 -11.31 -2.06
N ALA A 101 2.58 -10.73 -1.50
CA ALA A 101 3.94 -11.19 -1.78
C ALA A 101 4.15 -12.66 -1.40
N LYS A 102 3.69 -13.08 -0.20
CA LYS A 102 3.74 -14.49 0.25
C LYS A 102 2.96 -15.44 -0.64
N THR A 103 1.87 -14.96 -1.22
CA THR A 103 0.95 -15.80 -2.00
C THR A 103 1.41 -16.00 -3.43
N PHE A 104 2.00 -14.95 -4.06
CA PHE A 104 2.19 -14.92 -5.50
C PHE A 104 3.66 -14.81 -5.93
N ILE A 105 4.59 -14.40 -5.06
CA ILE A 105 5.98 -14.16 -5.42
C ILE A 105 6.87 -15.38 -5.16
N GLU A 106 7.65 -15.74 -6.17
CA GLU A 106 8.76 -16.67 -6.06
C GLU A 106 10.10 -15.96 -6.27
N PRO A 107 11.22 -16.49 -5.72
CA PRO A 107 12.54 -15.91 -5.96
C PRO A 107 12.88 -15.84 -7.45
N GLY A 108 13.20 -14.64 -7.94
CA GLY A 108 13.51 -14.36 -9.34
C GLY A 108 12.36 -13.77 -10.14
N ASP A 109 11.17 -13.66 -9.57
CA ASP A 109 10.08 -12.89 -10.14
C ASP A 109 10.38 -11.39 -10.16
N GLU A 110 9.62 -10.67 -10.96
CA GLU A 110 9.70 -9.23 -11.11
C GLU A 110 8.36 -8.57 -10.75
N PHE A 111 8.44 -7.36 -10.18
CA PHE A 111 7.28 -6.51 -9.97
C PHE A 111 7.56 -5.11 -10.50
N ILE A 112 6.54 -4.47 -11.08
CA ILE A 112 6.68 -3.13 -11.67
C ILE A 112 6.09 -2.09 -10.71
N VAL A 113 6.83 -0.99 -10.54
CA VAL A 113 6.40 0.19 -9.79
C VAL A 113 6.76 1.45 -10.58
N PRO A 114 5.79 2.29 -10.95
CA PRO A 114 6.07 3.62 -11.51
C PRO A 114 6.67 4.55 -10.42
N LEU A 115 7.83 5.14 -10.67
CA LEU A 115 8.47 6.05 -9.71
C LEU A 115 8.27 7.52 -10.07
N PRO A 116 8.12 8.42 -9.04
CA PRO A 116 8.08 8.14 -7.60
C PRO A 116 6.78 7.47 -7.14
N SER A 117 6.85 6.60 -6.15
CA SER A 117 5.70 5.92 -5.55
C SER A 117 6.00 5.53 -4.10
N TYR A 118 5.08 4.81 -3.46
CA TYR A 118 5.26 4.30 -2.11
C TYR A 118 6.38 3.24 -2.08
N MET A 119 7.48 3.54 -1.40
CA MET A 119 8.70 2.73 -1.44
C MET A 119 8.59 1.39 -0.69
N TYR A 120 7.57 1.22 0.14
CA TYR A 120 7.44 0.02 0.96
C TYR A 120 7.09 -1.23 0.14
N TYR A 121 6.50 -1.07 -1.04
CA TYR A 121 6.31 -2.18 -1.99
C TYR A 121 7.65 -2.88 -2.27
N GLU A 122 8.66 -2.10 -2.61
CA GLU A 122 10.00 -2.62 -2.90
C GLU A 122 10.60 -3.32 -1.68
N TYR A 123 10.50 -2.68 -0.51
CA TYR A 123 11.05 -3.22 0.72
C TYR A 123 10.42 -4.58 1.06
N LEU A 124 9.10 -4.74 0.94
CA LEU A 124 8.42 -5.99 1.23
C LEU A 124 8.72 -7.07 0.18
N LEU A 125 8.56 -6.79 -1.11
CA LEU A 125 8.69 -7.82 -2.13
C LEU A 125 10.12 -8.35 -2.29
N LYS A 126 11.12 -7.50 -2.09
CA LYS A 126 12.53 -7.94 -2.07
C LYS A 126 12.81 -9.01 -1.02
N GLN A 127 12.11 -9.01 0.11
CA GLN A 127 12.28 -10.04 1.15
C GLN A 127 11.91 -11.43 0.65
N TYR A 128 11.05 -11.52 -0.36
CA TYR A 128 10.64 -12.77 -1.01
C TYR A 128 11.50 -13.14 -2.22
N GLY A 129 12.48 -12.30 -2.57
CA GLY A 129 13.42 -12.54 -3.65
C GLY A 129 12.94 -12.02 -5.00
N ALA A 130 11.91 -11.19 -5.03
CA ALA A 130 11.51 -10.49 -6.24
C ALA A 130 12.41 -9.29 -6.53
N SER A 131 12.49 -8.91 -7.81
CA SER A 131 13.28 -7.77 -8.28
C SER A 131 12.36 -6.64 -8.72
N PRO A 132 12.59 -5.39 -8.25
CA PRO A 132 11.86 -4.24 -8.73
C PRO A 132 12.23 -3.88 -10.16
N VAL A 133 11.23 -3.55 -10.95
CA VAL A 133 11.37 -2.98 -12.29
C VAL A 133 10.65 -1.63 -12.30
N TYR A 134 11.36 -0.56 -12.65
CA TYR A 134 10.80 0.76 -12.50
C TYR A 134 10.23 1.27 -13.83
N ALA A 135 8.96 1.66 -13.79
CA ALA A 135 8.30 2.45 -14.80
C ALA A 135 8.33 3.94 -14.42
N ARG A 136 7.72 4.79 -15.22
CA ARG A 136 7.73 6.24 -15.01
C ARG A 136 6.34 6.82 -14.87
N TRP A 137 6.26 7.96 -14.21
CA TRP A 137 5.18 8.92 -14.34
C TRP A 137 5.56 9.97 -15.37
N ASP A 138 4.60 10.44 -16.16
CA ASP A 138 4.74 11.68 -16.97
C ASP A 138 4.46 12.87 -16.05
N LEU A 139 5.51 13.39 -15.42
CA LEU A 139 5.39 14.47 -14.44
C LEU A 139 4.96 15.80 -15.09
N GLU A 140 5.20 15.99 -16.39
CA GLU A 140 4.76 17.17 -17.10
C GLU A 140 3.25 17.18 -17.31
N LYS A 141 2.67 16.02 -17.62
CA LYS A 141 1.23 15.84 -17.78
C LYS A 141 0.52 15.50 -16.46
N ASN A 142 1.28 15.25 -15.38
CA ASN A 142 0.76 14.74 -14.12
C ASN A 142 -0.09 13.47 -14.32
N ALA A 143 0.42 12.51 -15.08
CA ALA A 143 -0.27 11.29 -15.48
C ALA A 143 0.66 10.07 -15.43
N LEU A 144 0.09 8.87 -15.44
CA LEU A 144 0.84 7.62 -15.55
C LEU A 144 1.39 7.48 -16.99
N ASP A 145 2.68 7.17 -17.12
CA ASP A 145 3.27 6.77 -18.40
C ASP A 145 3.00 5.26 -18.63
N VAL A 146 1.82 4.96 -19.16
CA VAL A 146 1.37 3.56 -19.41
C VAL A 146 2.30 2.83 -20.36
N ASP A 147 2.82 3.51 -21.37
CA ASP A 147 3.73 2.90 -22.34
C ASP A 147 5.04 2.47 -21.66
N SER A 148 5.50 3.25 -20.67
CA SER A 148 6.67 2.86 -19.88
C SER A 148 6.44 1.57 -19.06
N ILE A 149 5.21 1.30 -18.65
CA ILE A 149 4.86 0.02 -17.98
C ILE A 149 4.96 -1.13 -18.99
N PHE A 150 4.33 -0.99 -20.15
CA PHE A 150 4.35 -2.03 -21.18
C PHE A 150 5.76 -2.36 -21.67
N GLU A 151 6.65 -1.38 -21.79
CA GLU A 151 8.06 -1.56 -22.14
C GLU A 151 8.82 -2.43 -21.12
N LYS A 152 8.33 -2.50 -19.89
CA LYS A 152 8.99 -3.17 -18.75
C LYS A 152 8.44 -4.56 -18.43
N ILE A 153 7.29 -4.93 -19.01
CA ILE A 153 6.70 -6.25 -18.77
C ILE A 153 7.57 -7.33 -19.40
N THR A 154 7.89 -8.34 -18.62
CA THR A 154 8.63 -9.54 -19.03
C THR A 154 7.86 -10.80 -18.63
N PRO A 155 8.26 -11.99 -19.10
CA PRO A 155 7.68 -13.24 -18.62
C PRO A 155 7.84 -13.53 -17.13
N LYS A 156 8.67 -12.73 -16.42
CA LYS A 156 8.89 -12.81 -14.97
C LYS A 156 8.01 -11.83 -14.19
N THR A 157 7.35 -10.90 -14.85
CA THR A 157 6.50 -9.91 -14.19
C THR A 157 5.30 -10.60 -13.56
N LYS A 158 5.18 -10.53 -12.24
CA LYS A 158 4.10 -11.11 -11.44
C LYS A 158 3.10 -10.08 -10.95
N MET A 159 3.57 -8.89 -10.61
CA MET A 159 2.75 -7.83 -10.04
C MET A 159 3.08 -6.47 -10.65
N ILE A 160 2.08 -5.61 -10.71
CA ILE A 160 2.23 -4.18 -11.01
C ILE A 160 1.52 -3.40 -9.90
N PHE A 161 2.25 -2.54 -9.18
CA PHE A 161 1.69 -1.69 -8.13
C PHE A 161 1.37 -0.31 -8.67
N LEU A 162 0.13 0.11 -8.51
CA LEU A 162 -0.42 1.37 -9.00
C LEU A 162 -1.09 2.12 -7.84
N CYS A 163 -0.41 3.12 -7.28
CA CYS A 163 -0.94 3.94 -6.19
C CYS A 163 -1.80 5.09 -6.76
N SER A 164 -3.06 5.18 -6.34
CA SER A 164 -4.01 6.18 -6.84
C SER A 164 -5.04 6.58 -5.77
N PRO A 165 -4.95 7.77 -5.16
CA PRO A 165 -3.95 8.84 -5.39
C PRO A 165 -2.52 8.42 -5.07
N ASN A 166 -1.57 8.76 -5.93
CA ASN A 166 -0.18 8.34 -5.75
C ASN A 166 0.51 9.04 -4.58
N ASN A 167 1.24 8.30 -3.79
CA ASN A 167 2.16 8.83 -2.79
C ASN A 167 3.59 8.88 -3.38
N PRO A 168 4.26 10.06 -3.52
CA PRO A 168 3.92 11.33 -2.84
C PRO A 168 3.22 12.38 -3.71
N THR A 169 2.91 12.13 -4.97
CA THR A 169 2.53 13.18 -5.95
C THR A 169 1.07 13.62 -5.85
N GLY A 170 0.19 12.79 -5.26
CA GLY A 170 -1.25 13.02 -5.24
C GLY A 170 -1.94 12.79 -6.59
N THR A 171 -1.21 12.33 -7.60
CA THR A 171 -1.73 12.09 -8.94
C THR A 171 -2.72 10.93 -8.94
N LEU A 172 -3.85 11.11 -9.62
CA LEU A 172 -4.79 10.03 -9.92
C LEU A 172 -4.37 9.28 -11.19
N ILE A 173 -4.73 8.02 -11.26
CA ILE A 173 -4.61 7.21 -12.48
C ILE A 173 -5.98 7.17 -13.15
N ASP A 174 -6.02 7.46 -14.44
CA ASP A 174 -7.25 7.37 -15.21
C ASP A 174 -7.72 5.91 -15.30
N LYS A 175 -9.04 5.71 -15.15
CA LYS A 175 -9.63 4.37 -15.16
C LYS A 175 -9.35 3.61 -16.45
N GLU A 176 -9.34 4.32 -17.58
CA GLU A 176 -9.02 3.77 -18.90
C GLU A 176 -7.61 3.18 -18.96
N ASP A 177 -6.65 3.80 -18.25
CA ASP A 177 -5.29 3.31 -18.15
C ASP A 177 -5.21 2.04 -17.31
N LEU A 178 -5.93 1.98 -16.18
CA LEU A 178 -6.05 0.77 -15.36
C LEU A 178 -6.65 -0.40 -16.16
N VAL A 179 -7.73 -0.13 -16.87
CA VAL A 179 -8.39 -1.12 -17.76
C VAL A 179 -7.44 -1.60 -18.86
N LYS A 180 -6.70 -0.68 -19.49
CA LYS A 180 -5.72 -1.01 -20.54
C LYS A 180 -4.62 -1.92 -20.01
N ILE A 181 -4.09 -1.61 -18.81
CA ILE A 181 -3.02 -2.41 -18.18
C ILE A 181 -3.56 -3.81 -17.80
N ALA A 182 -4.69 -3.89 -17.12
CA ALA A 182 -5.26 -5.15 -16.64
C ALA A 182 -5.66 -6.08 -17.79
N SER A 183 -6.41 -5.56 -18.78
CA SER A 183 -6.89 -6.36 -19.92
C SER A 183 -5.79 -6.87 -20.83
N SER A 184 -4.68 -6.14 -20.93
CA SER A 184 -3.52 -6.53 -21.76
C SER A 184 -2.60 -7.54 -21.08
N ASN A 185 -2.74 -7.76 -19.78
CA ASN A 185 -1.83 -8.58 -18.98
C ASN A 185 -2.60 -9.49 -18.01
N PRO A 186 -3.44 -10.42 -18.51
CA PRO A 186 -4.34 -11.21 -17.66
C PRO A 186 -3.63 -12.14 -16.65
N ASP A 187 -2.37 -12.46 -16.89
CA ASP A 187 -1.55 -13.32 -16.01
C ASP A 187 -0.71 -12.53 -14.99
N VAL A 188 -0.83 -11.19 -14.97
CA VAL A 188 -0.12 -10.29 -14.06
C VAL A 188 -1.12 -9.70 -13.06
N LEU A 189 -0.84 -9.81 -11.75
CA LEU A 189 -1.67 -9.20 -10.73
C LEU A 189 -1.47 -7.69 -10.71
N ILE A 190 -2.55 -6.93 -10.88
CA ILE A 190 -2.56 -5.48 -10.80
C ILE A 190 -3.04 -5.09 -9.41
N VAL A 191 -2.18 -4.48 -8.62
CA VAL A 191 -2.49 -4.01 -7.27
C VAL A 191 -2.74 -2.51 -7.33
N ILE A 192 -3.99 -2.10 -7.15
CA ILE A 192 -4.38 -0.69 -7.10
C ILE A 192 -4.42 -0.28 -5.62
N ASP A 193 -3.46 0.52 -5.21
CA ASP A 193 -3.39 1.02 -3.84
C ASP A 193 -4.17 2.34 -3.72
N GLU A 194 -5.30 2.27 -3.07
CA GLU A 194 -6.22 3.39 -2.84
C GLU A 194 -6.20 3.89 -1.39
N ALA A 195 -5.05 3.78 -0.69
CA ALA A 195 -4.93 4.21 0.72
C ALA A 195 -5.31 5.69 0.96
N TYR A 196 -5.38 6.48 -0.09
CA TYR A 196 -5.73 7.91 -0.02
C TYR A 196 -6.99 8.28 -0.82
N PHE A 197 -7.85 7.31 -1.16
CA PHE A 197 -9.01 7.56 -2.03
C PHE A 197 -10.00 8.58 -1.43
N GLU A 198 -10.10 8.66 -0.09
CA GLU A 198 -11.01 9.60 0.58
C GLU A 198 -10.67 11.08 0.29
N TYR A 199 -9.42 11.37 -0.06
CA TYR A 199 -9.03 12.74 -0.43
C TYR A 199 -9.44 13.13 -1.85
N SER A 200 -9.65 12.15 -2.73
CA SER A 200 -10.06 12.37 -4.12
C SER A 200 -11.53 12.02 -4.38
N GLU A 201 -12.14 11.22 -3.51
CA GLU A 201 -13.45 10.62 -3.70
C GLU A 201 -13.54 9.75 -4.98
N VAL A 202 -12.38 9.36 -5.54
CA VAL A 202 -12.28 8.49 -6.73
C VAL A 202 -11.81 7.11 -6.31
N THR A 203 -12.58 6.08 -6.63
CA THR A 203 -12.20 4.68 -6.43
C THR A 203 -12.46 3.87 -7.69
N ASN A 204 -11.66 2.84 -7.90
CA ASN A 204 -11.74 1.92 -9.03
C ASN A 204 -12.22 0.50 -8.59
N LYS A 205 -12.84 0.41 -7.41
CA LYS A 205 -13.30 -0.84 -6.79
C LYS A 205 -14.17 -1.72 -7.69
N ASP A 206 -14.92 -1.12 -8.61
CA ASP A 206 -15.77 -1.84 -9.54
C ASP A 206 -14.99 -2.72 -10.53
N LEU A 207 -13.72 -2.39 -10.80
CA LEU A 207 -12.85 -3.18 -11.65
C LEU A 207 -12.60 -4.60 -11.11
N ILE A 208 -12.66 -4.82 -9.80
CA ILE A 208 -12.55 -6.16 -9.20
C ILE A 208 -13.67 -7.13 -9.64
N ASN A 209 -14.77 -6.63 -10.17
CA ASN A 209 -15.86 -7.44 -10.70
C ASN A 209 -15.73 -7.70 -12.21
N GLU A 210 -14.83 -7.00 -12.89
CA GLU A 210 -14.64 -7.04 -14.33
C GLU A 210 -13.36 -7.78 -14.74
N TYR A 211 -12.35 -7.76 -13.85
CA TYR A 211 -11.01 -8.31 -14.10
C TYR A 211 -10.58 -9.24 -12.96
N ASP A 212 -10.25 -10.49 -13.29
CA ASP A 212 -9.79 -11.50 -12.33
C ASP A 212 -8.39 -11.24 -11.79
N ASN A 213 -7.64 -10.33 -12.40
CA ASN A 213 -6.27 -9.98 -12.08
C ASN A 213 -6.11 -8.61 -11.40
N ILE A 214 -7.19 -8.01 -10.87
CA ILE A 214 -7.17 -6.79 -10.05
C ILE A 214 -7.49 -7.12 -8.59
#